data_f04f0686d4635dd4cac08a0ca1399eec
#
_entry.id   f04f0686d4635dd4cac08a0ca1399eec
#
_cell.length_a   1.000
_cell.length_b   1.000
_cell.length_c   1.000
_cell.angle_alpha   90.00
_cell.angle_beta   90.00
_cell.angle_gamma   90.00
#
_symmetry.space_group_name_H-M   'P 1'
#
loop_
_entity.id
_entity.type
_entity.pdbx_description
1 polymer ?
#
loop_
_entity_poly.entity_id
_entity_poly.type
_entity_poly.pdbx_seq_one_letter_code
_entity_poly.pdbx_strand_id
1 'polypeptide(L)'
;LVRIFFKLKNKWVLLCISHSHGCRYYIGDWDKKNEKFIPEVHERMNWPDVTDPIYALESRDLFAPETVMSKDGRRVMWAWLRIQQIKNSNILSIPKELKFYNNKKLSITPLKELEKLRYDKKILTKIQIKNKSKNSNDTIIKNITSIYFNAIEIKLFIKSSEIKNKRFGFQLFSKNKDIAFPIIFE
;
A
#
# COMPACT_ATOMS: atom_id res chain seq x y z
N LEU A 1 -4.06 23.03 -0.21
CA LEU A 1 -2.91 22.14 0.04
C LEU A 1 -3.00 21.64 1.49
N VAL A 2 -3.30 20.35 1.70
CA VAL A 2 -3.25 19.75 3.03
C VAL A 2 -1.78 19.48 3.36
N ARG A 3 -1.34 19.98 4.51
CA ARG A 3 0.02 19.79 5.03
C ARG A 3 -0.09 19.44 6.51
N ILE A 4 0.52 18.32 6.90
CA ILE A 4 0.57 17.88 8.29
C ILE A 4 2.03 17.72 8.66
N PHE A 5 2.41 18.42 9.70
CA PHE A 5 3.78 18.45 10.20
C PHE A 5 3.82 17.95 11.64
N PHE A 6 4.63 16.92 11.90
CA PHE A 6 4.72 16.31 13.22
C PHE A 6 6.07 15.66 13.46
N LYS A 7 6.38 15.48 14.73
CA LYS A 7 7.55 14.73 15.15
C LYS A 7 7.20 13.25 15.28
N LEU A 8 8.03 12.38 14.70
CA LEU A 8 7.96 10.94 14.83
C LEU A 8 9.33 10.44 15.33
N LYS A 9 9.38 9.94 16.58
CA LYS A 9 10.64 9.63 17.25
C LYS A 9 11.60 10.83 17.24
N ASN A 10 12.75 10.67 16.61
CA ASN A 10 13.82 11.66 16.54
C ASN A 10 13.81 12.53 15.28
N LYS A 11 12.94 12.27 14.32
CA LYS A 11 12.82 13.02 13.06
C LYS A 11 11.48 13.74 12.94
N TRP A 12 11.43 14.73 12.08
CA TRP A 12 10.22 15.42 11.69
C TRP A 12 9.69 14.87 10.37
N VAL A 13 8.40 14.78 10.27
CA VAL A 13 7.69 14.30 9.08
C VAL A 13 6.72 15.37 8.60
N LEU A 14 6.81 15.69 7.33
CA LEU A 14 5.84 16.51 6.63
C LEU A 14 5.07 15.64 5.65
N LEU A 15 3.77 15.45 5.89
CA LEU A 15 2.87 14.88 4.89
C LEU A 15 2.28 15.99 4.06
N CYS A 16 2.24 15.80 2.77
CA CYS A 16 1.61 16.76 1.87
C CYS A 16 0.97 16.08 0.67
N ILE A 17 0.09 16.81 0.02
CA ILE A 17 -0.53 16.41 -1.23
C ILE A 17 -0.20 17.42 -2.30
N SER A 18 0.06 16.95 -3.51
CA SER A 18 0.04 17.77 -4.71
C SER A 18 -0.86 17.14 -5.76
N HIS A 19 -1.51 18.00 -6.55
CA HIS A 19 -2.43 17.52 -7.59
C HIS A 19 -1.75 16.68 -8.67
N SER A 20 -0.46 16.89 -8.91
CA SER A 20 0.31 16.17 -9.92
C SER A 20 0.95 14.88 -9.45
N HIS A 21 1.14 14.69 -8.11
CA HIS A 21 1.93 13.58 -7.58
C HIS A 21 1.25 12.79 -6.46
N GLY A 22 0.03 13.17 -6.06
CA GLY A 22 -0.70 12.53 -4.95
C GLY A 22 -0.09 12.80 -3.58
N CYS A 23 -0.27 11.88 -2.65
CA CYS A 23 0.28 11.96 -1.31
C CYS A 23 1.77 11.70 -1.29
N ARG A 24 2.49 12.53 -0.54
CA ARG A 24 3.94 12.47 -0.37
C ARG A 24 4.32 12.72 1.08
N TYR A 25 5.51 12.31 1.44
CA TYR A 25 6.10 12.67 2.72
C TYR A 25 7.54 13.12 2.55
N TYR A 26 7.95 13.98 3.47
CA TYR A 26 9.33 14.36 3.68
C TYR A 26 9.71 13.96 5.10
N ILE A 27 10.94 13.47 5.27
CA ILE A 27 11.55 13.20 6.57
C ILE A 27 12.76 14.10 6.67
N GLY A 28 12.98 14.69 7.85
CA GLY A 28 14.13 15.58 8.04
C GLY A 28 14.25 16.06 9.49
N ASP A 29 15.08 17.05 9.66
CA ASP A 29 15.33 17.70 10.94
C ASP A 29 14.71 19.08 11.02
N TRP A 30 14.45 19.52 12.24
CA TRP A 30 14.02 20.87 12.54
C TRP A 30 15.19 21.68 13.06
N ASP A 31 15.63 22.66 12.29
CA ASP A 31 16.60 23.65 12.75
C ASP A 31 15.88 24.67 13.63
N LYS A 32 16.12 24.56 14.94
CA LYS A 32 15.50 25.43 15.94
C LYS A 32 16.01 26.87 15.84
N LYS A 33 17.26 27.09 15.42
CA LYS A 33 17.87 28.40 15.36
C LYS A 33 17.28 29.26 14.23
N ASN A 34 17.06 28.64 13.11
CA ASN A 34 16.56 29.30 11.90
C ASN A 34 15.05 29.04 11.68
N GLU A 35 14.39 28.31 12.61
CA GLU A 35 12.97 27.91 12.52
C GLU A 35 12.61 27.28 11.17
N LYS A 36 13.49 26.38 10.70
CA LYS A 36 13.38 25.81 9.37
C LYS A 36 13.39 24.29 9.40
N PHE A 37 12.50 23.69 8.61
CA PHE A 37 12.55 22.27 8.32
C PHE A 37 13.59 21.99 7.23
N ILE A 38 14.50 21.06 7.51
CA ILE A 38 15.56 20.62 6.61
C ILE A 38 15.22 19.20 6.16
N PRO A 39 14.60 19.03 4.97
CA PRO A 39 14.25 17.71 4.47
C PRO A 39 15.50 16.95 4.01
N GLU A 40 15.57 15.69 4.42
CA GLU A 40 16.61 14.74 3.98
C GLU A 40 16.09 13.73 2.98
N VAL A 41 14.79 13.40 3.09
CA VAL A 41 14.13 12.37 2.29
C VAL A 41 12.82 12.92 1.75
N HIS A 42 12.51 12.57 0.51
CA HIS A 42 11.22 12.80 -0.12
C HIS A 42 10.77 11.54 -0.85
N GLU A 43 9.59 11.05 -0.50
CA GLU A 43 9.01 9.83 -1.07
C GLU A 43 7.51 10.01 -1.32
N ARG A 44 6.96 9.17 -2.20
CA ARG A 44 5.53 9.08 -2.46
C ARG A 44 4.88 8.04 -1.54
N MET A 45 3.60 8.27 -1.23
CA MET A 45 2.77 7.31 -0.51
C MET A 45 1.89 6.47 -1.44
N ASN A 46 1.71 6.94 -2.67
CA ASN A 46 0.91 6.26 -3.70
C ASN A 46 1.79 5.37 -4.57
N TRP A 47 1.29 4.20 -4.92
CA TRP A 47 1.83 3.33 -5.95
C TRP A 47 0.89 3.30 -7.16
N PRO A 48 1.39 3.06 -8.36
CA PRO A 48 2.78 2.91 -8.78
C PRO A 48 3.48 4.24 -9.03
N ASP A 49 4.80 4.21 -9.14
CA ASP A 49 5.59 5.32 -9.64
C ASP A 49 5.40 5.43 -11.16
N VAL A 50 4.28 5.99 -11.55
CA VAL A 50 3.94 6.14 -12.96
C VAL A 50 4.66 7.37 -13.47
N THR A 51 5.61 7.14 -14.36
CA THR A 51 6.40 8.20 -14.98
C THR A 51 5.59 9.01 -16.01
N ASP A 52 4.48 8.44 -16.50
CA ASP A 52 3.58 9.12 -17.41
C ASP A 52 2.67 10.12 -16.67
N PRO A 53 2.71 11.41 -17.00
CA PRO A 53 1.88 12.44 -16.36
C PRO A 53 0.38 12.18 -16.45
N ILE A 54 -0.11 11.56 -17.51
CA ILE A 54 -1.54 11.25 -17.70
C ILE A 54 -1.96 10.16 -16.72
N TYR A 55 -1.22 9.06 -16.64
CA TYR A 55 -1.49 7.99 -15.69
C TYR A 55 -1.20 8.40 -14.25
N ALA A 56 -0.25 9.30 -14.01
CA ALA A 56 -0.02 9.87 -12.68
C ALA A 56 -1.22 10.67 -12.15
N LEU A 57 -2.04 11.23 -13.03
CA LEU A 57 -3.31 11.86 -12.68
C LEU A 57 -4.39 10.82 -12.32
N GLU A 58 -4.38 9.67 -12.95
CA GLU A 58 -5.36 8.60 -12.76
C GLU A 58 -5.04 7.70 -11.57
N SER A 59 -3.77 7.53 -11.21
CA SER A 59 -3.32 6.70 -10.09
C SER A 59 -3.35 7.40 -8.71
N ARG A 60 -4.08 8.50 -8.57
CA ARG A 60 -4.19 9.26 -7.31
C ARG A 60 -5.27 8.68 -6.40
N ASP A 61 -5.00 7.50 -5.89
CA ASP A 61 -5.98 6.79 -5.08
C ASP A 61 -5.96 7.20 -3.62
N LEU A 62 -4.87 7.81 -3.15
CA LEU A 62 -4.68 8.23 -1.77
C LEU A 62 -4.52 9.75 -1.69
N PHE A 63 -5.48 10.42 -1.04
CA PHE A 63 -5.52 11.86 -0.90
C PHE A 63 -5.66 12.31 0.54
N ALA A 64 -5.29 13.57 0.80
CA ALA A 64 -5.52 14.27 2.05
C ALA A 64 -5.25 13.39 3.29
N PRO A 65 -4.01 12.91 3.48
CA PRO A 65 -3.67 12.13 4.66
C PRO A 65 -3.84 12.99 5.91
N GLU A 66 -4.57 12.47 6.90
CA GLU A 66 -4.72 13.08 8.21
C GLU A 66 -4.16 12.16 9.28
N THR A 67 -3.54 12.74 10.31
CA THR A 67 -2.92 11.93 11.35
C THR A 67 -3.24 12.44 12.75
N VAL A 68 -3.33 11.50 13.68
CA VAL A 68 -3.50 11.76 15.11
C VAL A 68 -2.49 10.94 15.92
N MET A 69 -2.06 11.48 17.04
CA MET A 69 -1.32 10.73 18.05
C MET A 69 -2.32 10.00 18.93
N SER A 70 -2.24 8.67 18.99
CA SER A 70 -3.04 7.87 19.91
C SER A 70 -2.52 7.98 21.35
N LYS A 71 -3.34 7.58 22.32
CA LYS A 71 -2.98 7.64 23.75
C LYS A 71 -1.74 6.81 24.11
N ASP A 72 -1.49 5.74 23.37
CA ASP A 72 -0.33 4.86 23.52
C ASP A 72 0.89 5.29 22.69
N GLY A 73 0.87 6.51 22.16
CA GLY A 73 2.01 7.13 21.47
C GLY A 73 2.21 6.69 20.01
N ARG A 74 1.25 5.95 19.42
CA ARG A 74 1.31 5.61 18.00
C ARG A 74 0.78 6.75 17.14
N ARG A 75 1.39 6.99 15.99
CA ARG A 75 0.86 7.91 14.99
C ARG A 75 -0.06 7.15 14.05
N VAL A 76 -1.34 7.48 14.07
CA VAL A 76 -2.38 6.85 13.27
C VAL A 76 -2.79 7.78 12.13
N MET A 77 -2.92 7.23 10.95
CA MET A 77 -3.23 7.96 9.73
C MET A 77 -4.49 7.40 9.06
N TRP A 78 -5.30 8.28 8.52
CA TRP A 78 -6.34 8.03 7.53
C TRP A 78 -6.05 8.85 6.28
N ALA A 79 -6.65 8.44 5.18
CA ALA A 79 -6.60 9.20 3.94
C ALA A 79 -7.91 9.00 3.16
N TRP A 80 -8.21 9.93 2.31
CA TRP A 80 -9.30 9.79 1.37
C TRP A 80 -8.86 8.90 0.21
N LEU A 81 -9.65 7.86 -0.09
CA LEU A 81 -9.50 7.01 -1.26
C LEU A 81 -10.44 7.52 -2.34
N ARG A 82 -9.85 7.95 -3.46
CA ARG A 82 -10.60 8.39 -4.62
C ARG A 82 -10.60 7.27 -5.66
N ILE A 83 -11.75 6.67 -5.89
CA ILE A 83 -11.94 5.68 -6.96
C ILE A 83 -12.51 6.42 -8.16
N GLN A 84 -11.69 6.70 -9.17
CA GLN A 84 -12.07 7.56 -10.30
C GLN A 84 -13.24 7.00 -11.13
N GLN A 85 -13.34 5.69 -11.22
CA GLN A 85 -14.36 5.00 -12.00
C GLN A 85 -15.76 5.01 -11.34
N ILE A 86 -15.84 5.38 -10.06
CA ILE A 86 -17.10 5.45 -9.33
C ILE A 86 -17.43 6.91 -9.06
N LYS A 87 -18.46 7.42 -9.72
CA LYS A 87 -18.98 8.76 -9.49
C LYS A 87 -19.38 8.92 -8.01
N ASN A 88 -18.84 9.93 -7.33
CA ASN A 88 -19.08 10.21 -5.90
C ASN A 88 -18.49 9.18 -4.91
N SER A 89 -17.43 8.48 -5.25
CA SER A 89 -16.73 7.60 -4.30
C SER A 89 -15.89 8.42 -3.31
N ASN A 90 -16.46 8.70 -2.15
CA ASN A 90 -15.75 9.31 -1.03
C ASN A 90 -15.56 8.23 0.04
N ILE A 91 -14.43 7.53 -0.01
CA ILE A 91 -14.13 6.43 0.91
C ILE A 91 -12.96 6.86 1.81
N LEU A 92 -13.13 6.74 3.10
CA LEU A 92 -12.04 6.86 4.05
C LEU A 92 -11.23 5.57 4.06
N SER A 93 -9.90 5.67 4.01
CA SER A 93 -9.05 4.50 4.11
C SER A 93 -9.19 3.83 5.48
N ILE A 94 -8.86 2.54 5.56
CA ILE A 94 -8.65 1.91 6.86
C ILE A 94 -7.57 2.65 7.63
N PRO A 95 -7.63 2.70 8.98
CA PRO A 95 -6.60 3.33 9.80
C PRO A 95 -5.28 2.59 9.65
N LYS A 96 -4.21 3.36 9.53
CA LYS A 96 -2.84 2.86 9.36
C LYS A 96 -1.93 3.44 10.41
N GLU A 97 -1.00 2.67 10.88
CA GLU A 97 0.05 3.14 11.77
C GLU A 97 1.26 3.58 10.94
N LEU A 98 1.79 4.77 11.28
CA LEU A 98 3.02 5.31 10.72
C LEU A 98 4.18 5.01 11.67
N LYS A 99 5.18 4.32 11.15
CA LYS A 99 6.46 4.04 11.84
C LYS A 99 7.62 4.34 10.93
N PHE A 100 8.82 4.50 11.48
CA PHE A 100 10.01 4.41 10.66
C PHE A 100 10.38 2.94 10.44
N TYR A 101 10.55 2.56 9.18
CA TYR A 101 11.23 1.31 8.82
C TYR A 101 12.74 1.44 9.12
N ASN A 102 13.29 2.56 8.72
CA ASN A 102 14.56 3.12 9.13
C ASN A 102 14.38 4.66 9.17
N ASN A 103 15.38 5.42 9.57
CA ASN A 103 15.25 6.88 9.65
C ASN A 103 15.01 7.57 8.28
N LYS A 104 15.00 6.82 7.19
CA LYS A 104 14.84 7.33 5.82
C LYS A 104 13.55 6.88 5.12
N LYS A 105 12.75 6.01 5.74
CA LYS A 105 11.53 5.49 5.10
C LYS A 105 10.42 5.28 6.12
N LEU A 106 9.22 5.74 5.78
CA LEU A 106 8.01 5.42 6.53
C LEU A 106 7.52 4.00 6.22
N SER A 107 7.19 3.28 7.26
CA SER A 107 6.36 2.08 7.19
C SER A 107 4.92 2.49 7.44
N ILE A 108 4.03 2.11 6.56
CA ILE A 108 2.60 2.42 6.60
C ILE A 108 1.86 1.10 6.66
N THR A 109 1.40 0.72 7.83
CA THR A 109 0.77 -0.59 8.06
C THR A 109 -0.63 -0.44 8.63
N PRO A 110 -1.58 -1.33 8.29
CA PRO A 110 -2.88 -1.36 8.96
C PRO A 110 -2.72 -1.45 10.48
N LEU A 111 -3.62 -0.81 11.22
CA LEU A 111 -3.62 -0.93 12.68
C LEU A 111 -3.82 -2.37 13.11
N LYS A 112 -3.09 -2.79 14.15
CA LYS A 112 -3.19 -4.14 14.71
C LYS A 112 -4.61 -4.45 15.21
N GLU A 113 -5.34 -3.47 15.67
CA GLU A 113 -6.71 -3.59 16.15
C GLU A 113 -7.68 -4.12 15.09
N LEU A 114 -7.40 -3.89 13.81
CA LEU A 114 -8.16 -4.44 12.69
C LEU A 114 -8.13 -5.98 12.66
N GLU A 115 -7.14 -6.60 13.30
CA GLU A 115 -7.07 -8.05 13.41
C GLU A 115 -8.26 -8.66 14.17
N LYS A 116 -8.91 -7.88 15.04
CA LYS A 116 -10.12 -8.28 15.75
C LYS A 116 -11.34 -8.45 14.85
N LEU A 117 -11.28 -7.89 13.65
CA LEU A 117 -12.34 -8.01 12.65
C LEU A 117 -12.20 -9.27 11.79
N ARG A 118 -11.13 -10.03 11.98
CA ARG A 118 -10.88 -11.26 11.20
C ARG A 118 -11.81 -12.38 11.65
N TYR A 119 -12.36 -13.06 10.67
CA TYR A 119 -13.20 -14.25 10.84
C TYR A 119 -12.91 -15.24 9.69
N ASP A 120 -13.43 -16.44 9.77
CA ASP A 120 -13.34 -17.48 8.74
C ASP A 120 -11.93 -17.72 8.18
N LYS A 121 -10.95 -17.83 9.08
CA LYS A 121 -9.56 -18.07 8.70
C LYS A 121 -9.39 -19.39 7.96
N LYS A 122 -8.89 -19.32 6.72
CA LYS A 122 -8.45 -20.46 5.93
C LYS A 122 -6.92 -20.47 5.82
N ILE A 123 -6.31 -21.61 6.04
CA ILE A 123 -4.86 -21.79 5.88
C ILE A 123 -4.65 -22.79 4.73
N LEU A 124 -3.94 -22.34 3.71
CA LEU A 124 -3.54 -23.17 2.58
C LEU A 124 -2.03 -23.37 2.64
N THR A 125 -1.61 -24.61 2.77
CA THR A 125 -0.19 -24.96 2.90
C THR A 125 0.34 -25.62 1.63
N LYS A 126 1.64 -25.43 1.36
CA LYS A 126 2.37 -26.12 0.28
C LYS A 126 1.75 -25.97 -1.12
N ILE A 127 1.33 -24.75 -1.46
CA ILE A 127 0.88 -24.47 -2.82
C ILE A 127 2.10 -24.51 -3.73
N GLN A 128 2.15 -25.47 -4.64
CA GLN A 128 3.16 -25.55 -5.68
C GLN A 128 2.52 -25.30 -7.04
N ILE A 129 3.14 -24.44 -7.82
CA ILE A 129 2.79 -24.19 -9.21
C ILE A 129 4.00 -24.63 -10.05
N LYS A 130 3.84 -25.71 -10.80
CA LYS A 130 4.89 -26.24 -11.66
C LYS A 130 4.56 -25.94 -13.10
N ASN A 131 5.47 -25.32 -13.82
CA ASN A 131 5.35 -25.20 -15.26
C ASN A 131 5.62 -26.56 -15.89
N LYS A 132 4.61 -27.14 -16.54
CA LYS A 132 4.74 -28.36 -17.34
C LYS A 132 4.83 -28.04 -18.84
N SER A 133 4.67 -26.77 -19.22
CA SER A 133 4.75 -26.34 -20.61
C SER A 133 6.20 -26.32 -21.06
N LYS A 134 6.43 -26.72 -22.31
CA LYS A 134 7.74 -26.58 -22.99
C LYS A 134 8.01 -25.11 -23.37
N ASN A 135 7.00 -24.26 -23.38
CA ASN A 135 7.12 -22.84 -23.66
C ASN A 135 7.32 -22.05 -22.37
N SER A 136 8.43 -21.37 -22.22
CA SER A 136 8.76 -20.53 -21.05
C SER A 136 7.81 -19.33 -20.85
N ASN A 137 7.08 -18.95 -21.89
CA ASN A 137 6.18 -17.80 -21.91
C ASN A 137 4.72 -18.11 -21.50
N ASP A 138 4.41 -19.39 -21.25
CA ASP A 138 3.04 -19.76 -20.90
C ASP A 138 2.72 -19.36 -19.46
N THR A 139 1.61 -18.64 -19.31
CA THR A 139 1.07 -18.30 -17.98
C THR A 139 0.30 -19.50 -17.42
N ILE A 140 0.71 -19.96 -16.24
CA ILE A 140 0.03 -21.05 -15.56
C ILE A 140 -0.89 -20.48 -14.51
N ILE A 141 -2.16 -20.82 -14.59
CA ILE A 141 -3.18 -20.44 -13.63
C ILE A 141 -3.63 -21.70 -12.88
N LYS A 142 -3.58 -21.62 -11.55
CA LYS A 142 -4.10 -22.66 -10.66
C LYS A 142 -5.18 -22.07 -9.75
N ASN A 143 -6.37 -22.63 -9.81
CA ASN A 143 -7.41 -22.29 -8.84
C ASN A 143 -7.02 -22.84 -7.48
N ILE A 144 -6.98 -21.97 -6.46
CA ILE A 144 -6.51 -22.31 -5.12
C ILE A 144 -7.67 -22.48 -4.16
N THR A 145 -8.66 -21.59 -4.22
CA THR A 145 -9.83 -21.64 -3.34
C THR A 145 -10.95 -20.75 -3.89
N SER A 146 -12.16 -21.02 -3.47
CA SER A 146 -13.32 -20.17 -3.72
C SER A 146 -13.55 -19.25 -2.52
N ILE A 147 -13.80 -17.97 -2.80
CA ILE A 147 -14.08 -16.94 -1.81
C ILE A 147 -15.45 -16.35 -2.17
N TYR A 148 -16.37 -16.36 -1.22
CA TYR A 148 -17.74 -15.91 -1.42
C TYR A 148 -18.04 -14.56 -0.76
N PHE A 149 -17.02 -13.94 -0.15
CA PHE A 149 -17.13 -12.68 0.57
C PHE A 149 -16.41 -11.56 -0.17
N ASN A 150 -16.89 -10.33 0.03
CA ASN A 150 -16.32 -9.11 -0.54
C ASN A 150 -15.31 -8.40 0.39
N ALA A 151 -15.13 -8.89 1.61
CA ALA A 151 -14.16 -8.39 2.58
C ALA A 151 -13.14 -9.50 2.89
N ILE A 152 -11.91 -9.36 2.40
CA ILE A 152 -10.86 -10.38 2.54
C ILE A 152 -9.53 -9.78 2.95
N GLU A 153 -8.78 -10.52 3.74
CA GLU A 153 -7.36 -10.29 4.00
C GLU A 153 -6.57 -11.51 3.56
N ILE A 154 -5.50 -11.29 2.80
CA ILE A 154 -4.64 -12.36 2.29
C ILE A 154 -3.23 -12.15 2.81
N LYS A 155 -2.67 -13.17 3.46
CA LYS A 155 -1.25 -13.24 3.81
C LYS A 155 -0.56 -14.29 2.97
N LEU A 156 0.47 -13.89 2.24
CA LEU A 156 1.28 -14.76 1.41
C LEU A 156 2.69 -14.86 2.01
N PHE A 157 3.17 -16.09 2.12
CA PHE A 157 4.57 -16.38 2.45
C PHE A 157 5.22 -17.04 1.24
N ILE A 158 6.19 -16.35 0.67
CA ILE A 158 6.85 -16.79 -0.55
C ILE A 158 8.33 -17.01 -0.25
N LYS A 159 8.86 -18.17 -0.62
CA LYS A 159 10.29 -18.43 -0.51
C LYS A 159 11.04 -17.69 -1.60
N SER A 160 11.86 -16.73 -1.22
CA SER A 160 12.63 -15.90 -2.16
C SER A 160 13.54 -16.71 -3.09
N SER A 161 14.08 -17.84 -2.62
CA SER A 161 14.92 -18.73 -3.42
C SER A 161 14.20 -19.39 -4.61
N GLU A 162 12.86 -19.48 -4.55
CA GLU A 162 12.06 -20.15 -5.59
C GLU A 162 11.48 -19.19 -6.62
N ILE A 163 11.59 -17.89 -6.38
CA ILE A 163 10.99 -16.84 -7.24
C ILE A 163 12.01 -16.00 -8.03
N LYS A 164 13.29 -16.27 -7.86
CA LYS A 164 14.34 -15.50 -8.54
C LYS A 164 14.11 -15.48 -10.06
N ASN A 165 14.01 -14.29 -10.64
CA ASN A 165 13.76 -14.05 -12.07
C ASN A 165 12.42 -14.64 -12.59
N LYS A 166 11.39 -14.72 -11.73
CA LYS A 166 10.06 -15.20 -12.13
C LYS A 166 9.02 -14.15 -11.85
N ARG A 167 8.14 -13.95 -12.80
CA ARG A 167 6.92 -13.17 -12.65
C ARG A 167 5.82 -14.09 -12.10
N PHE A 168 5.19 -13.71 -11.00
CA PHE A 168 4.12 -14.48 -10.37
C PHE A 168 3.10 -13.54 -9.73
N GLY A 169 1.96 -14.08 -9.35
CA GLY A 169 0.93 -13.29 -8.70
C GLY A 169 -0.30 -14.12 -8.37
N PHE A 170 -1.39 -13.45 -8.09
CA PHE A 170 -2.67 -14.08 -7.89
C PHE A 170 -3.79 -13.20 -8.45
N GLN A 171 -4.89 -13.83 -8.81
CA GLN A 171 -6.09 -13.17 -9.28
C GLN A 171 -7.21 -13.34 -8.26
N LEU A 172 -7.88 -12.23 -7.94
CA LEU A 172 -9.05 -12.21 -7.07
C LEU A 172 -10.33 -12.02 -7.91
N PHE A 173 -11.44 -12.56 -7.39
CA PHE A 173 -12.78 -12.38 -7.97
C PHE A 173 -12.90 -12.81 -9.43
N SER A 174 -12.08 -13.77 -9.85
CA SER A 174 -12.16 -14.31 -11.20
C SER A 174 -13.39 -15.19 -11.32
N LYS A 175 -14.42 -14.70 -12.02
CA LYS A 175 -15.59 -15.48 -12.41
C LYS A 175 -15.36 -16.15 -13.79
N ASN A 176 -14.67 -15.44 -14.67
CA ASN A 176 -14.17 -15.89 -15.96
C ASN A 176 -12.74 -15.37 -16.13
N LYS A 177 -11.98 -15.92 -17.08
CA LYS A 177 -10.59 -15.48 -17.35
C LYS A 177 -10.45 -13.98 -17.63
N ASP A 178 -11.54 -13.33 -18.06
CA ASP A 178 -11.55 -11.95 -18.53
C ASP A 178 -11.91 -10.91 -17.47
N ILE A 179 -12.41 -11.34 -16.31
CA ILE A 179 -12.77 -10.44 -15.20
C ILE A 179 -12.07 -10.95 -13.94
N ALA A 180 -10.93 -10.37 -13.65
CA ALA A 180 -10.16 -10.70 -12.46
C ALA A 180 -9.40 -9.45 -11.98
N PHE A 181 -9.17 -9.37 -10.69
CA PHE A 181 -8.26 -8.37 -10.11
C PHE A 181 -6.88 -9.00 -9.95
N PRO A 182 -5.94 -8.75 -10.88
CA PRO A 182 -4.60 -9.33 -10.81
C PRO A 182 -3.71 -8.55 -9.85
N ILE A 183 -2.94 -9.27 -9.04
CA ILE A 183 -1.84 -8.72 -8.23
C ILE A 183 -0.59 -9.46 -8.67
N ILE A 184 0.36 -8.73 -9.26
CA ILE A 184 1.55 -9.28 -9.91
C ILE A 184 2.79 -8.79 -9.16
N PHE A 185 3.73 -9.70 -8.96
CA PHE A 185 5.06 -9.44 -8.39
C PHE A 185 6.11 -9.76 -9.45
N GLU A 186 7.11 -8.89 -9.56
CA GLU A 186 8.24 -9.00 -10.50
C GLU A 186 9.56 -9.06 -9.76
#